data_2aad56e231b441d798906f57451520a6
#
_entry.id   2aad56e231b441d798906f57451520a6
#
_cell.length_a   1.000
_cell.length_b   1.000
_cell.length_c   1.000
_cell.angle_alpha   90.00
_cell.angle_beta   90.00
_cell.angle_gamma   90.00
#
_symmetry.space_group_name_H-M   'P 1'
#
loop_
_entity.id
_entity.type
_entity.pdbx_description
1 polymer ?
#
loop_
_entity_poly.entity_id
_entity_poly.type
_entity_poly.pdbx_seq_one_letter_code
_entity_poly.pdbx_strand_id
1 'polypeptide(L)'
;MFKLDGLEILKQLTEAIYNIDKTLTEMVKLLSSDITKTSMWPLVEKMVEISQTIALLLVVAYWLIGFVNELTEVDWRHLSIWWYIKKIIQIILAKALVDLAPNICISIYAFVGWAIKEYSPVAVNSMLYQGVDFSSLYASINSMGIMEKLVYKMDLLIPQITISVCSVIIQVIAYVRMLTVCLLTIISPICLSTVVNKGVSGCYGFIKEYVGTVAQSVVMIIAFALYKGMIGGIIENQITGWESIWKLVVSTIVLVITVLSSQSIAKMLAGR
;
A
#
# COMPACT_ATOMS: atom_id res chain seq x y z
N MET A 1 -49.18 -5.78 -5.62
CA MET A 1 -49.11 -4.36 -5.27
C MET A 1 -47.71 -4.07 -4.71
N PHE A 2 -46.83 -3.53 -5.50
CA PHE A 2 -45.46 -3.21 -5.08
C PHE A 2 -45.52 -2.05 -4.06
N LYS A 3 -45.36 -2.34 -2.76
CA LYS A 3 -45.09 -1.29 -1.77
C LYS A 3 -43.59 -1.01 -1.85
N LEU A 4 -43.22 0.05 -2.58
CA LEU A 4 -41.88 0.63 -2.45
C LEU A 4 -41.82 1.31 -1.08
N ASP A 5 -41.19 0.62 -0.14
CA ASP A 5 -41.03 1.10 1.21
C ASP A 5 -39.80 2.01 1.27
N GLY A 6 -39.94 3.22 1.79
CA GLY A 6 -38.82 4.16 1.97
C GLY A 6 -37.67 3.54 2.79
N LEU A 7 -37.99 2.54 3.64
CA LEU A 7 -37.03 1.79 4.42
C LEU A 7 -36.09 0.93 3.53
N GLU A 8 -36.58 0.39 2.41
CA GLU A 8 -35.77 -0.42 1.50
C GLU A 8 -34.76 0.44 0.74
N ILE A 9 -35.14 1.66 0.37
CA ILE A 9 -34.28 2.63 -0.29
C ILE A 9 -33.15 3.09 0.65
N LEU A 10 -33.49 3.41 1.89
CA LEU A 10 -32.52 3.77 2.91
C LEU A 10 -31.55 2.62 3.22
N LYS A 11 -32.05 1.40 3.28
CA LYS A 11 -31.23 0.21 3.52
C LYS A 11 -30.12 0.07 2.48
N GLN A 12 -30.42 0.30 1.20
CA GLN A 12 -29.43 0.24 0.12
C GLN A 12 -28.30 1.26 0.30
N LEU A 13 -28.65 2.51 0.65
CA LEU A 13 -27.66 3.55 0.91
C LEU A 13 -26.78 3.22 2.13
N THR A 14 -27.43 2.77 3.20
CA THR A 14 -26.78 2.35 4.44
C THR A 14 -25.81 1.19 4.20
N GLU A 15 -26.22 0.20 3.41
CA GLU A 15 -25.37 -0.93 3.02
C GLU A 15 -24.16 -0.48 2.17
N ALA A 16 -24.33 0.50 1.29
CA ALA A 16 -23.20 1.03 0.50
C ALA A 16 -22.16 1.72 1.41
N ILE A 17 -22.60 2.56 2.36
CA ILE A 17 -21.72 3.24 3.32
C ILE A 17 -21.06 2.21 4.25
N TYR A 18 -21.80 1.23 4.74
CA TYR A 18 -21.27 0.17 5.56
C TYR A 18 -20.21 -0.67 4.84
N ASN A 19 -20.45 -1.01 3.57
CA ASN A 19 -19.53 -1.80 2.78
C ASN A 19 -18.20 -1.07 2.54
N ILE A 20 -18.20 0.24 2.30
CA ILE A 20 -16.95 0.98 2.17
C ILE A 20 -16.20 1.06 3.51
N ASP A 21 -16.89 1.32 4.61
CA ASP A 21 -16.26 1.38 5.93
C ASP A 21 -15.66 0.02 6.33
N LYS A 22 -16.37 -1.06 6.07
CA LYS A 22 -15.88 -2.43 6.22
C LYS A 22 -14.65 -2.68 5.36
N THR A 23 -14.70 -2.30 4.08
CA THR A 23 -13.57 -2.43 3.15
C THR A 23 -12.34 -1.67 3.66
N LEU A 24 -12.50 -0.41 4.07
CA LEU A 24 -11.40 0.38 4.61
C LEU A 24 -10.79 -0.26 5.86
N THR A 25 -11.64 -0.76 6.76
CA THR A 25 -11.19 -1.44 7.98
C THR A 25 -10.43 -2.73 7.68
N GLU A 26 -10.90 -3.52 6.72
CA GLU A 26 -10.20 -4.73 6.25
C GLU A 26 -8.86 -4.39 5.60
N MET A 27 -8.80 -3.31 4.81
CA MET A 27 -7.55 -2.87 4.19
C MET A 27 -6.55 -2.34 5.22
N VAL A 28 -7.00 -1.60 6.24
CA VAL A 28 -6.14 -1.21 7.37
C VAL A 28 -5.56 -2.43 8.06
N LYS A 29 -6.38 -3.46 8.34
CA LYS A 29 -5.91 -4.73 8.92
C LYS A 29 -4.90 -5.44 8.02
N LEU A 30 -5.15 -5.49 6.70
CA LEU A 30 -4.24 -6.09 5.73
C LEU A 30 -2.89 -5.37 5.71
N LEU A 31 -2.90 -4.04 5.61
CA LEU A 31 -1.70 -3.21 5.54
C LEU A 31 -0.91 -3.18 6.87
N SER A 32 -1.59 -3.38 8.01
CA SER A 32 -0.98 -3.46 9.33
C SER A 32 -0.52 -4.87 9.73
N SER A 33 -0.90 -5.88 8.94
CA SER A 33 -0.53 -7.27 9.20
C SER A 33 0.96 -7.50 8.98
N ASP A 34 1.53 -8.39 9.78
CA ASP A 34 2.90 -8.84 9.60
C ASP A 34 2.98 -9.74 8.35
N ILE A 35 3.76 -9.31 7.36
CA ILE A 35 3.92 -10.01 6.09
C ILE A 35 4.45 -11.43 6.27
N THR A 36 5.28 -11.63 7.33
CA THR A 36 5.87 -12.94 7.64
C THR A 36 4.85 -13.97 8.15
N LYS A 37 3.68 -13.50 8.59
CA LYS A 37 2.59 -14.35 9.08
C LYS A 37 1.52 -14.66 8.02
N THR A 38 1.72 -14.18 6.81
CA THR A 38 0.79 -14.45 5.71
C THR A 38 0.99 -15.85 5.14
N SER A 39 -0.08 -16.43 4.59
CA SER A 39 -0.03 -17.75 3.93
C SER A 39 0.91 -17.80 2.71
N MET A 40 1.26 -16.65 2.16
CA MET A 40 2.20 -16.54 1.03
C MET A 40 3.67 -16.59 1.46
N TRP A 41 3.97 -16.35 2.73
CA TRP A 41 5.34 -16.19 3.21
C TRP A 41 6.25 -17.41 2.95
N PRO A 42 5.81 -18.67 3.17
CA PRO A 42 6.66 -19.83 2.87
C PRO A 42 7.07 -19.92 1.38
N LEU A 43 6.23 -19.39 0.47
CA LEU A 43 6.58 -19.31 -0.95
C LEU A 43 7.62 -18.21 -1.18
N VAL A 44 7.47 -17.06 -0.51
CA VAL A 44 8.43 -15.95 -0.58
C VAL A 44 9.80 -16.41 -0.09
N GLU A 45 9.89 -17.13 1.03
CA GLU A 45 11.15 -17.66 1.56
C GLU A 45 11.87 -18.57 0.55
N LYS A 46 11.17 -19.52 -0.06
CA LYS A 46 11.75 -20.39 -1.10
C LYS A 46 12.25 -19.59 -2.31
N MET A 47 11.51 -18.58 -2.73
CA MET A 47 11.94 -17.73 -3.84
C MET A 47 13.14 -16.85 -3.46
N VAL A 48 13.23 -16.41 -2.21
CA VAL A 48 14.38 -15.68 -1.68
C VAL A 48 15.64 -16.56 -1.69
N GLU A 49 15.56 -17.82 -1.28
CA GLU A 49 16.68 -18.77 -1.32
C GLU A 49 17.24 -18.95 -2.75
N ILE A 50 16.33 -19.07 -3.74
CA ILE A 50 16.73 -19.13 -5.14
C ILE A 50 17.40 -17.82 -5.58
N SER A 51 16.83 -16.69 -5.20
CA SER A 51 17.37 -15.36 -5.53
C SER A 51 18.74 -15.13 -4.87
N GLN A 52 18.97 -15.62 -3.65
CA GLN A 52 20.27 -15.58 -2.97
C GLN A 52 21.32 -16.40 -3.72
N THR A 53 20.96 -17.60 -4.18
CA THR A 53 21.86 -18.43 -4.99
C THR A 53 22.26 -17.73 -6.28
N ILE A 54 21.32 -17.14 -7.00
CA ILE A 54 21.59 -16.36 -8.20
C ILE A 54 22.44 -15.14 -7.89
N ALA A 55 22.13 -14.43 -6.80
CA ALA A 55 22.86 -13.25 -6.37
C ALA A 55 24.33 -13.56 -6.02
N LEU A 56 24.61 -14.70 -5.39
CA LEU A 56 25.98 -15.14 -5.10
C LEU A 56 26.78 -15.40 -6.39
N LEU A 57 26.19 -16.01 -7.41
CA LEU A 57 26.82 -16.17 -8.70
C LEU A 57 27.11 -14.80 -9.36
N LEU A 58 26.18 -13.85 -9.25
CA LEU A 58 26.38 -12.49 -9.76
C LEU A 58 27.47 -11.75 -8.97
N VAL A 59 27.57 -11.93 -7.64
CA VAL A 59 28.65 -11.36 -6.83
C VAL A 59 30.02 -11.80 -7.37
N VAL A 60 30.18 -13.11 -7.63
CA VAL A 60 31.43 -13.65 -8.19
C VAL A 60 31.71 -13.08 -9.58
N ALA A 61 30.70 -13.06 -10.46
CA ALA A 61 30.83 -12.52 -11.81
C ALA A 61 31.21 -11.03 -11.81
N TYR A 62 30.51 -10.20 -11.05
CA TYR A 62 30.82 -8.77 -10.93
C TYR A 62 32.17 -8.52 -10.29
N TRP A 63 32.55 -9.32 -9.30
CA TRP A 63 33.87 -9.22 -8.68
C TRP A 63 34.97 -9.55 -9.70
N LEU A 64 34.84 -10.63 -10.48
CA LEU A 64 35.80 -11.01 -11.51
C LEU A 64 35.94 -9.91 -12.59
N ILE A 65 34.81 -9.37 -13.08
CA ILE A 65 34.83 -8.29 -14.06
C ILE A 65 35.54 -7.05 -13.48
N GLY A 66 35.21 -6.65 -12.26
CA GLY A 66 35.86 -5.51 -11.60
C GLY A 66 37.35 -5.75 -11.34
N PHE A 67 37.72 -7.00 -10.99
CA PHE A 67 39.11 -7.40 -10.78
C PHE A 67 39.91 -7.32 -12.08
N VAL A 68 39.40 -7.88 -13.17
CA VAL A 68 40.04 -7.85 -14.49
C VAL A 68 40.18 -6.41 -15.00
N ASN A 69 39.15 -5.59 -14.89
CA ASN A 69 39.18 -4.19 -15.35
C ASN A 69 40.29 -3.40 -14.61
N GLU A 70 40.37 -3.55 -13.28
CA GLU A 70 41.41 -2.86 -12.51
C GLU A 70 42.82 -3.40 -12.81
N LEU A 71 42.96 -4.69 -13.11
CA LEU A 71 44.25 -5.26 -13.51
C LEU A 71 44.73 -4.74 -14.87
N THR A 72 43.83 -4.42 -15.75
CA THR A 72 44.17 -3.84 -17.08
C THR A 72 44.56 -2.37 -17.00
N GLU A 73 44.08 -1.65 -15.98
CA GLU A 73 44.33 -0.21 -15.80
C GLU A 73 45.59 0.08 -14.96
N VAL A 74 46.03 -0.86 -14.11
CA VAL A 74 47.14 -0.65 -13.16
C VAL A 74 48.35 -1.40 -13.59
N ASP A 75 49.53 -0.74 -13.59
CA ASP A 75 50.84 -1.40 -13.81
C ASP A 75 51.12 -2.40 -12.69
N TRP A 76 51.30 -3.67 -13.04
CA TRP A 76 51.52 -4.82 -12.14
C TRP A 76 52.63 -4.61 -11.09
N ARG A 77 53.55 -3.69 -11.39
CA ARG A 77 54.70 -3.39 -10.52
C ARG A 77 54.33 -2.57 -9.29
N HIS A 78 53.16 -1.99 -9.26
CA HIS A 78 52.71 -1.11 -8.18
C HIS A 78 51.55 -1.66 -7.35
N LEU A 79 51.16 -2.93 -7.55
CA LEU A 79 50.09 -3.56 -6.77
C LEU A 79 50.55 -3.81 -5.34
N SER A 80 50.00 -3.05 -4.39
CA SER A 80 50.22 -3.20 -2.96
C SER A 80 49.46 -4.41 -2.41
N ILE A 81 50.00 -5.07 -1.39
CA ILE A 81 49.30 -6.09 -0.59
C ILE A 81 47.92 -5.59 -0.12
N TRP A 82 47.81 -4.31 0.23
CA TRP A 82 46.56 -3.67 0.62
C TRP A 82 45.48 -3.70 -0.46
N TRP A 83 45.84 -3.68 -1.72
CA TRP A 83 44.90 -3.80 -2.82
C TRP A 83 44.22 -5.17 -2.84
N TYR A 84 44.96 -6.26 -2.66
CA TYR A 84 44.43 -7.62 -2.58
C TYR A 84 43.54 -7.80 -1.35
N ILE A 85 43.93 -7.30 -0.20
CA ILE A 85 43.14 -7.33 1.04
C ILE A 85 41.81 -6.59 0.83
N LYS A 86 41.82 -5.42 0.20
CA LYS A 86 40.60 -4.67 -0.12
C LYS A 86 39.66 -5.46 -1.02
N LYS A 87 40.18 -6.20 -1.99
CA LYS A 87 39.36 -7.03 -2.90
C LYS A 87 38.75 -8.24 -2.17
N ILE A 88 39.46 -8.85 -1.26
CA ILE A 88 38.93 -9.94 -0.43
C ILE A 88 37.84 -9.43 0.52
N ILE A 89 38.06 -8.29 1.17
CA ILE A 89 37.06 -7.68 2.04
C ILE A 89 35.82 -7.32 1.25
N GLN A 90 35.97 -6.82 0.04
CA GLN A 90 34.84 -6.44 -0.83
C GLN A 90 33.91 -7.62 -1.17
N ILE A 91 34.48 -8.80 -1.50
CA ILE A 91 33.69 -10.00 -1.78
C ILE A 91 32.98 -10.55 -0.53
N ILE A 92 33.70 -10.54 0.61
CA ILE A 92 33.14 -10.97 1.90
C ILE A 92 31.94 -10.07 2.29
N LEU A 93 32.14 -8.76 2.19
CA LEU A 93 31.09 -7.79 2.51
C LEU A 93 29.87 -7.94 1.58
N ALA A 94 30.12 -8.14 0.29
CA ALA A 94 29.06 -8.34 -0.69
C ALA A 94 28.27 -9.62 -0.41
N LYS A 95 28.97 -10.73 -0.08
CA LYS A 95 28.30 -11.98 0.34
C LYS A 95 27.42 -11.74 1.57
N ALA A 96 27.98 -11.11 2.61
CA ALA A 96 27.23 -10.81 3.84
C ALA A 96 25.98 -9.95 3.56
N LEU A 97 26.08 -8.98 2.66
CA LEU A 97 24.94 -8.15 2.26
C LEU A 97 23.87 -8.95 1.51
N VAL A 98 24.26 -9.87 0.63
CA VAL A 98 23.31 -10.75 -0.08
C VAL A 98 22.60 -11.68 0.90
N ASP A 99 23.33 -12.27 1.87
CA ASP A 99 22.73 -13.15 2.87
C ASP A 99 21.78 -12.39 3.81
N LEU A 100 22.09 -11.14 4.14
CA LEU A 100 21.29 -10.29 5.01
C LEU A 100 20.16 -9.52 4.28
N ALA A 101 20.16 -9.50 2.94
CA ALA A 101 19.23 -8.71 2.14
C ALA A 101 17.75 -8.88 2.51
N PRO A 102 17.23 -10.12 2.66
CA PRO A 102 15.83 -10.32 3.05
C PRO A 102 15.56 -9.79 4.46
N ASN A 103 16.50 -10.00 5.40
CA ASN A 103 16.35 -9.51 6.78
C ASN A 103 16.35 -7.99 6.86
N ILE A 104 17.13 -7.30 6.02
CA ILE A 104 17.09 -5.84 5.90
C ILE A 104 15.70 -5.39 5.42
N CYS A 105 15.16 -6.02 4.40
CA CYS A 105 13.82 -5.73 3.88
C CYS A 105 12.73 -5.96 4.95
N ILE A 106 12.78 -7.09 5.65
CA ILE A 106 11.83 -7.41 6.73
C ILE A 106 11.95 -6.39 7.87
N SER A 107 13.18 -5.99 8.24
CA SER A 107 13.40 -4.98 9.28
C SER A 107 12.82 -3.61 8.91
N ILE A 108 13.01 -3.18 7.66
CA ILE A 108 12.40 -1.94 7.14
C ILE A 108 10.86 -2.06 7.18
N TYR A 109 10.31 -3.20 6.75
CA TYR A 109 8.88 -3.44 6.80
C TYR A 109 8.34 -3.41 8.23
N ALA A 110 9.03 -4.04 9.18
CA ALA A 110 8.65 -4.06 10.59
C ALA A 110 8.68 -2.66 11.22
N PHE A 111 9.68 -1.84 10.88
CA PHE A 111 9.77 -0.45 11.32
C PHE A 111 8.59 0.39 10.83
N VAL A 112 8.25 0.28 9.55
CA VAL A 112 7.08 0.98 8.99
C VAL A 112 5.79 0.38 9.55
N GLY A 113 5.74 -0.94 9.78
CA GLY A 113 4.63 -1.62 10.44
C GLY A 113 4.35 -1.10 11.86
N TRP A 114 5.40 -0.70 12.59
CA TRP A 114 5.22 0.01 13.86
C TRP A 114 4.51 1.35 13.66
N ALA A 115 4.96 2.17 12.72
CA ALA A 115 4.29 3.44 12.39
C ALA A 115 2.83 3.23 11.97
N ILE A 116 2.56 2.21 11.16
CA ILE A 116 1.19 1.83 10.75
C ILE A 116 0.31 1.54 11.96
N LYS A 117 0.82 0.81 12.96
CA LYS A 117 0.07 0.49 14.18
C LYS A 117 -0.30 1.72 14.99
N GLU A 118 0.53 2.76 14.99
CA GLU A 118 0.23 4.02 15.67
C GLU A 118 -0.90 4.81 14.96
N TYR A 119 -0.95 4.80 13.64
CA TYR A 119 -1.99 5.48 12.86
C TYR A 119 -3.29 4.66 12.71
N SER A 120 -3.19 3.33 12.78
CA SER A 120 -4.30 2.40 12.58
C SER A 120 -5.51 2.64 13.53
N PRO A 121 -5.33 2.90 14.84
CA PRO A 121 -6.46 3.19 15.73
C PRO A 121 -7.26 4.43 15.30
N VAL A 122 -6.58 5.46 14.81
CA VAL A 122 -7.23 6.69 14.32
C VAL A 122 -8.09 6.38 13.10
N ALA A 123 -7.61 5.51 12.20
CA ALA A 123 -8.33 5.10 11.00
C ALA A 123 -9.48 4.12 11.27
N VAL A 124 -9.39 3.30 12.34
CA VAL A 124 -10.40 2.28 12.66
C VAL A 124 -11.46 2.79 13.61
N ASN A 125 -11.08 3.58 14.64
CA ASN A 125 -12.01 4.02 15.70
C ASN A 125 -13.00 5.10 15.25
N SER A 126 -12.76 5.78 14.14
CA SER A 126 -13.73 6.64 13.50
C SER A 126 -14.76 5.79 12.73
N MET A 127 -15.67 5.11 13.45
CA MET A 127 -16.77 4.38 12.81
C MET A 127 -17.71 5.38 12.13
N LEU A 128 -17.76 5.36 10.81
CA LEU A 128 -18.64 6.21 10.00
C LEU A 128 -20.13 5.97 10.32
N TYR A 129 -20.43 4.83 10.89
CA TYR A 129 -21.80 4.33 11.02
C TYR A 129 -22.48 4.62 12.36
N GLN A 130 -21.74 4.92 13.43
CA GLN A 130 -22.34 5.21 14.73
C GLN A 130 -22.80 6.66 14.78
N GLY A 131 -24.10 6.85 14.54
CA GLY A 131 -24.76 8.15 14.70
C GLY A 131 -25.40 8.77 13.45
N VAL A 132 -25.44 8.05 12.32
CA VAL A 132 -26.15 8.55 11.13
C VAL A 132 -27.64 8.58 11.41
N ASP A 133 -28.18 9.77 11.60
CA ASP A 133 -29.63 9.97 11.69
C ASP A 133 -30.25 10.15 10.29
N PHE A 134 -30.85 9.08 9.80
CA PHE A 134 -31.58 9.09 8.54
C PHE A 134 -33.05 9.45 8.70
N SER A 135 -33.50 9.88 9.88
CA SER A 135 -34.92 10.14 10.15
C SER A 135 -35.51 11.23 9.26
N SER A 136 -34.75 12.29 8.99
CA SER A 136 -35.16 13.38 8.09
C SER A 136 -35.26 12.92 6.63
N LEU A 137 -34.32 12.10 6.17
CA LEU A 137 -34.32 11.52 4.84
C LEU A 137 -35.47 10.52 4.67
N TYR A 138 -35.73 9.71 5.70
CA TYR A 138 -36.83 8.76 5.75
C TYR A 138 -38.18 9.48 5.66
N ALA A 139 -38.35 10.58 6.41
CA ALA A 139 -39.59 11.40 6.35
C ALA A 139 -39.80 12.01 4.96
N SER A 140 -38.74 12.53 4.34
CA SER A 140 -38.76 13.05 2.98
C SER A 140 -39.17 11.98 1.95
N ILE A 141 -38.54 10.81 1.99
CA ILE A 141 -38.83 9.70 1.06
C ILE A 141 -40.27 9.19 1.26
N ASN A 142 -40.72 9.12 2.50
CA ASN A 142 -42.07 8.61 2.79
C ASN A 142 -43.18 9.56 2.32
N SER A 143 -42.92 10.87 2.26
CA SER A 143 -43.87 11.87 1.73
C SER A 143 -43.96 11.86 0.19
N MET A 144 -43.03 11.21 -0.52
CA MET A 144 -43.01 11.13 -1.98
C MET A 144 -44.10 10.18 -2.53
N GLY A 145 -44.61 10.49 -3.72
CA GLY A 145 -45.48 9.60 -4.47
C GLY A 145 -44.78 8.33 -4.94
N ILE A 146 -45.54 7.30 -5.32
CA ILE A 146 -44.94 5.99 -5.73
C ILE A 146 -44.00 6.16 -6.92
N MET A 147 -44.36 7.03 -7.89
CA MET A 147 -43.55 7.28 -9.09
C MET A 147 -42.24 8.01 -8.72
N GLU A 148 -42.31 8.98 -7.82
CA GLU A 148 -41.15 9.71 -7.31
C GLU A 148 -40.19 8.80 -6.53
N LYS A 149 -40.73 7.90 -5.73
CA LYS A 149 -39.90 6.86 -5.03
C LYS A 149 -39.20 5.96 -6.02
N LEU A 150 -39.84 5.59 -7.13
CA LEU A 150 -39.20 4.75 -8.14
C LEU A 150 -38.05 5.50 -8.82
N VAL A 151 -38.25 6.73 -9.22
CA VAL A 151 -37.21 7.58 -9.81
C VAL A 151 -36.06 7.75 -8.81
N TYR A 152 -36.37 8.07 -7.56
CA TYR A 152 -35.36 8.23 -6.50
C TYR A 152 -34.55 6.94 -6.27
N LYS A 153 -35.20 5.77 -6.31
CA LYS A 153 -34.52 4.47 -6.21
C LYS A 153 -33.58 4.22 -7.40
N MET A 154 -33.96 4.57 -8.61
CA MET A 154 -33.12 4.46 -9.79
C MET A 154 -31.94 5.43 -9.73
N ASP A 155 -32.15 6.64 -9.27
CA ASP A 155 -31.11 7.64 -9.12
C ASP A 155 -30.06 7.23 -8.07
N LEU A 156 -30.46 6.52 -7.01
CA LEU A 156 -29.55 5.98 -5.99
C LEU A 156 -28.68 4.82 -6.49
N LEU A 157 -29.05 4.16 -7.58
CA LEU A 157 -28.21 3.09 -8.15
C LEU A 157 -26.86 3.62 -8.63
N ILE A 158 -26.80 4.83 -9.18
CA ILE A 158 -25.54 5.42 -9.68
C ILE A 158 -24.54 5.64 -8.52
N PRO A 159 -24.89 6.35 -7.41
CA PRO A 159 -24.07 6.45 -6.22
C PRO A 159 -23.61 5.09 -5.67
N GLN A 160 -24.53 4.15 -5.54
CA GLN A 160 -24.23 2.82 -4.99
C GLN A 160 -23.21 2.05 -5.83
N ILE A 161 -23.40 2.03 -7.16
CA ILE A 161 -22.46 1.38 -8.08
C ILE A 161 -21.09 2.09 -8.00
N THR A 162 -21.06 3.42 -7.99
CA THR A 162 -19.82 4.18 -7.90
C THR A 162 -19.06 3.88 -6.62
N ILE A 163 -19.73 3.88 -5.48
CA ILE A 163 -19.12 3.53 -4.17
C ILE A 163 -18.60 2.09 -4.19
N SER A 164 -19.34 1.15 -4.76
CA SER A 164 -18.93 -0.26 -4.85
C SER A 164 -17.69 -0.43 -5.74
N VAL A 165 -17.65 0.22 -6.89
CA VAL A 165 -16.49 0.21 -7.80
C VAL A 165 -15.27 0.84 -7.11
N CYS A 166 -15.44 1.96 -6.43
CA CYS A 166 -14.37 2.60 -5.66
C CYS A 166 -13.82 1.69 -4.57
N SER A 167 -14.68 0.96 -3.85
CA SER A 167 -14.26 -0.02 -2.83
C SER A 167 -13.41 -1.13 -3.42
N VAL A 168 -13.78 -1.68 -4.58
CA VAL A 168 -13.00 -2.71 -5.28
C VAL A 168 -11.65 -2.15 -5.72
N ILE A 169 -11.59 -0.94 -6.25
CA ILE A 169 -10.33 -0.30 -6.66
C ILE A 169 -9.37 -0.17 -5.46
N ILE A 170 -9.87 0.28 -4.32
CA ILE A 170 -9.07 0.41 -3.08
C ILE A 170 -8.51 -0.95 -2.65
N GLN A 171 -9.34 -2.01 -2.69
CA GLN A 171 -8.90 -3.38 -2.38
C GLN A 171 -7.78 -3.84 -3.32
N VAL A 172 -7.97 -3.66 -4.62
CA VAL A 172 -6.96 -4.04 -5.63
C VAL A 172 -5.65 -3.33 -5.37
N ILE A 173 -5.66 -2.02 -5.10
CA ILE A 173 -4.45 -1.25 -4.83
C ILE A 173 -3.73 -1.78 -3.58
N ALA A 174 -4.46 -2.10 -2.51
CA ALA A 174 -3.88 -2.63 -1.28
C ALA A 174 -3.23 -4.03 -1.50
N TYR A 175 -3.88 -4.91 -2.26
CA TYR A 175 -3.30 -6.22 -2.61
C TYR A 175 -2.08 -6.11 -3.53
N VAL A 176 -2.15 -5.28 -4.56
CA VAL A 176 -1.00 -5.01 -5.45
C VAL A 176 0.18 -4.49 -4.64
N ARG A 177 -0.09 -3.65 -3.66
CA ARG A 177 0.91 -3.13 -2.74
C ARG A 177 1.61 -4.23 -1.96
N MET A 178 0.86 -5.12 -1.33
CA MET A 178 1.39 -6.25 -0.57
C MET A 178 2.23 -7.18 -1.47
N LEU A 179 1.76 -7.49 -2.67
CA LEU A 179 2.50 -8.30 -3.64
C LEU A 179 3.80 -7.61 -4.07
N THR A 180 3.78 -6.29 -4.29
CA THR A 180 4.99 -5.53 -4.67
C THR A 180 6.06 -5.60 -3.57
N VAL A 181 5.68 -5.50 -2.30
CA VAL A 181 6.62 -5.64 -1.17
C VAL A 181 7.22 -7.05 -1.16
N CYS A 182 6.42 -8.10 -1.34
CA CYS A 182 6.91 -9.48 -1.46
C CYS A 182 7.91 -9.63 -2.62
N LEU A 183 7.57 -9.13 -3.82
CA LEU A 183 8.43 -9.18 -4.99
C LEU A 183 9.76 -8.45 -4.77
N LEU A 184 9.73 -7.26 -4.19
CA LEU A 184 10.94 -6.51 -3.86
C LEU A 184 11.81 -7.24 -2.84
N THR A 185 11.19 -7.92 -1.86
CA THR A 185 11.92 -8.74 -0.87
C THR A 185 12.59 -9.93 -1.56
N ILE A 186 11.93 -10.60 -2.51
CA ILE A 186 12.48 -11.71 -3.29
C ILE A 186 13.67 -11.25 -4.13
N ILE A 187 13.59 -10.09 -4.76
CA ILE A 187 14.63 -9.56 -5.66
C ILE A 187 15.77 -8.88 -4.89
N SER A 188 15.59 -8.60 -3.59
CA SER A 188 16.57 -7.85 -2.79
C SER A 188 17.99 -8.42 -2.83
N PRO A 189 18.27 -9.75 -2.77
CA PRO A 189 19.60 -10.29 -2.85
C PRO A 189 20.29 -9.95 -4.17
N ILE A 190 19.54 -10.04 -5.29
CA ILE A 190 20.05 -9.75 -6.63
C ILE A 190 20.41 -8.25 -6.75
N CYS A 191 19.58 -7.37 -6.24
CA CYS A 191 19.84 -5.93 -6.25
C CYS A 191 21.08 -5.57 -5.39
N LEU A 192 21.22 -6.21 -4.22
CA LEU A 192 22.35 -5.95 -3.34
C LEU A 192 23.66 -6.56 -3.85
N SER A 193 23.64 -7.57 -4.71
CA SER A 193 24.84 -8.12 -5.36
C SER A 193 25.63 -7.08 -6.15
N THR A 194 24.95 -6.03 -6.67
CA THR A 194 25.58 -4.96 -7.45
C THR A 194 26.54 -4.07 -6.64
N VAL A 195 26.51 -4.17 -5.31
CA VAL A 195 27.41 -3.43 -4.41
C VAL A 195 28.86 -3.75 -4.69
N VAL A 196 29.16 -4.96 -5.16
CA VAL A 196 30.53 -5.39 -5.51
C VAL A 196 31.17 -4.46 -6.53
N ASN A 197 30.40 -4.02 -7.53
CA ASN A 197 30.95 -3.22 -8.63
C ASN A 197 30.75 -1.71 -8.40
N LYS A 198 29.57 -1.32 -7.92
CA LYS A 198 29.18 0.09 -7.79
C LYS A 198 29.30 0.65 -6.36
N GLY A 199 29.77 -0.17 -5.40
CA GLY A 199 29.74 0.20 -3.99
C GLY A 199 28.33 0.43 -3.47
N VAL A 200 28.21 1.18 -2.38
CA VAL A 200 26.91 1.47 -1.72
C VAL A 200 25.92 2.19 -2.66
N SER A 201 26.41 2.94 -3.64
CA SER A 201 25.52 3.62 -4.62
C SER A 201 24.70 2.64 -5.46
N GLY A 202 25.18 1.41 -5.69
CA GLY A 202 24.47 0.38 -6.44
C GLY A 202 23.19 -0.10 -5.76
N CYS A 203 23.17 -0.19 -4.43
CA CYS A 203 22.01 -0.64 -3.67
C CYS A 203 21.09 0.50 -3.19
N TYR A 204 21.60 1.73 -3.17
CA TYR A 204 20.88 2.89 -2.64
C TYR A 204 19.54 3.15 -3.36
N GLY A 205 19.53 3.01 -4.69
CA GLY A 205 18.32 3.13 -5.50
C GLY A 205 17.26 2.09 -5.12
N PHE A 206 17.68 0.84 -4.89
CA PHE A 206 16.80 -0.24 -4.47
C PHE A 206 16.22 0.02 -3.07
N ILE A 207 17.08 0.39 -2.11
CA ILE A 207 16.63 0.67 -0.74
C ILE A 207 15.62 1.81 -0.72
N LYS A 208 15.86 2.89 -1.48
CA LYS A 208 14.89 3.99 -1.63
C LYS A 208 13.56 3.52 -2.21
N GLU A 209 13.59 2.71 -3.26
CA GLU A 209 12.37 2.17 -3.85
C GLU A 209 11.61 1.28 -2.86
N TYR A 210 12.33 0.43 -2.11
CA TYR A 210 11.73 -0.41 -1.09
C TYR A 210 11.08 0.41 0.03
N VAL A 211 11.83 1.36 0.60
CA VAL A 211 11.31 2.28 1.64
C VAL A 211 10.10 3.06 1.15
N GLY A 212 10.17 3.65 -0.06
CA GLY A 212 9.04 4.36 -0.67
C GLY A 212 7.86 3.44 -0.87
N THR A 213 8.13 2.20 -1.30
CA THR A 213 7.10 1.19 -1.47
C THR A 213 6.46 0.85 -0.12
N VAL A 214 7.17 0.62 0.95
CA VAL A 214 6.60 0.30 2.27
C VAL A 214 5.93 1.54 2.91
N ALA A 215 6.51 2.73 2.78
CA ALA A 215 5.95 3.99 3.29
C ALA A 215 4.59 4.35 2.66
N GLN A 216 4.32 3.90 1.43
CA GLN A 216 3.02 4.10 0.79
C GLN A 216 1.86 3.55 1.64
N SER A 217 2.06 2.44 2.37
CA SER A 217 1.03 1.88 3.25
C SER A 217 0.62 2.86 4.36
N VAL A 218 1.58 3.61 4.92
CA VAL A 218 1.30 4.66 5.91
C VAL A 218 0.46 5.78 5.28
N VAL A 219 0.85 6.24 4.08
CA VAL A 219 0.12 7.29 3.36
C VAL A 219 -1.32 6.85 3.08
N MET A 220 -1.54 5.60 2.69
CA MET A 220 -2.89 5.05 2.47
C MET A 220 -3.73 5.06 3.76
N ILE A 221 -3.16 4.65 4.90
CA ILE A 221 -3.88 4.63 6.18
C ILE A 221 -4.23 6.05 6.65
N ILE A 222 -3.31 7.00 6.47
CA ILE A 222 -3.59 8.42 6.73
C ILE A 222 -4.72 8.92 5.83
N ALA A 223 -4.70 8.58 4.53
CA ALA A 223 -5.78 8.93 3.62
C ALA A 223 -7.13 8.35 4.05
N PHE A 224 -7.16 7.10 4.54
CA PHE A 224 -8.38 6.49 5.08
C PHE A 224 -8.89 7.20 6.33
N ALA A 225 -8.00 7.59 7.24
CA ALA A 225 -8.37 8.35 8.44
C ALA A 225 -8.95 9.72 8.09
N LEU A 226 -8.31 10.44 7.17
CA LEU A 226 -8.79 11.75 6.70
C LEU A 226 -10.15 11.64 5.99
N TYR A 227 -10.32 10.62 5.16
CA TYR A 227 -11.59 10.35 4.50
C TYR A 227 -12.72 10.10 5.50
N LYS A 228 -12.46 9.27 6.52
CA LYS A 228 -13.46 9.02 7.57
C LYS A 228 -13.82 10.30 8.33
N GLY A 229 -12.85 11.13 8.66
CA GLY A 229 -13.11 12.43 9.29
C GLY A 229 -13.94 13.36 8.40
N MET A 230 -13.66 13.40 7.10
CA MET A 230 -14.40 14.22 6.14
C MET A 230 -15.86 13.73 6.00
N ILE A 231 -16.08 12.43 5.90
CA ILE A 231 -17.43 11.86 5.83
C ILE A 231 -18.18 12.04 7.14
N GLY A 232 -17.53 11.87 8.29
CA GLY A 232 -18.13 12.15 9.60
C GLY A 232 -18.75 13.54 9.66
N GLY A 233 -18.02 14.57 9.22
CA GLY A 233 -18.54 15.93 9.14
C GLY A 233 -19.71 16.11 8.15
N ILE A 234 -19.77 15.34 7.07
CA ILE A 234 -20.94 15.37 6.14
C ILE A 234 -22.17 14.73 6.80
N ILE A 235 -21.96 13.66 7.56
CA ILE A 235 -23.01 12.91 8.23
C ILE A 235 -23.57 13.69 9.41
N GLU A 236 -22.73 14.32 10.23
CA GLU A 236 -23.14 15.14 11.40
C GLU A 236 -24.01 16.34 10.98
N ASN A 237 -23.78 16.91 9.80
CA ASN A 237 -24.57 18.01 9.25
C ASN A 237 -25.94 17.59 8.71
N GLN A 238 -26.39 16.36 9.01
CA GLN A 238 -27.63 15.70 8.56
C GLN A 238 -27.68 15.48 7.04
N ILE A 239 -27.91 14.23 6.65
CA ILE A 239 -28.17 13.88 5.25
C ILE A 239 -29.61 14.28 4.92
N THR A 240 -29.80 15.55 4.56
CA THR A 240 -31.16 16.12 4.34
C THR A 240 -31.63 16.04 2.89
N GLY A 241 -30.78 15.59 1.94
CA GLY A 241 -31.17 15.57 0.54
C GLY A 241 -30.17 14.97 -0.43
N TRP A 242 -30.52 15.06 -1.70
CA TRP A 242 -29.76 14.56 -2.84
C TRP A 242 -28.30 15.09 -2.90
N GLU A 243 -28.12 16.34 -2.52
CA GLU A 243 -26.80 16.98 -2.50
C GLU A 243 -25.82 16.30 -1.55
N SER A 244 -26.28 15.83 -0.38
CA SER A 244 -25.45 15.14 0.60
C SER A 244 -24.98 13.78 0.08
N ILE A 245 -25.82 13.07 -0.68
CA ILE A 245 -25.49 11.80 -1.32
C ILE A 245 -24.38 11.99 -2.36
N TRP A 246 -24.48 13.04 -3.19
CA TRP A 246 -23.42 13.36 -4.14
C TRP A 246 -22.12 13.79 -3.48
N LYS A 247 -22.15 14.48 -2.36
CA LYS A 247 -20.96 14.80 -1.56
C LYS A 247 -20.26 13.52 -1.09
N LEU A 248 -21.01 12.48 -0.67
CA LEU A 248 -20.45 11.18 -0.32
C LEU A 248 -19.76 10.49 -1.52
N VAL A 249 -20.40 10.53 -2.69
CA VAL A 249 -19.82 9.96 -3.93
C VAL A 249 -18.53 10.68 -4.31
N VAL A 250 -18.55 12.00 -4.34
CA VAL A 250 -17.40 12.81 -4.69
C VAL A 250 -16.25 12.58 -3.70
N SER A 251 -16.54 12.54 -2.40
CA SER A 251 -15.50 12.26 -1.39
C SER A 251 -14.91 10.87 -1.55
N THR A 252 -15.70 9.87 -1.93
CA THR A 252 -15.20 8.52 -2.20
C THR A 252 -14.29 8.47 -3.44
N ILE A 253 -14.66 9.21 -4.50
CA ILE A 253 -13.81 9.34 -5.69
C ILE A 253 -12.48 10.04 -5.33
N VAL A 254 -12.53 11.12 -4.54
CA VAL A 254 -11.34 11.82 -4.05
C VAL A 254 -10.45 10.88 -3.25
N LEU A 255 -11.01 10.01 -2.40
CA LEU A 255 -10.24 8.99 -1.70
C LEU A 255 -9.49 8.07 -2.67
N VAL A 256 -10.17 7.54 -3.70
CA VAL A 256 -9.54 6.68 -4.70
C VAL A 256 -8.39 7.39 -5.41
N ILE A 257 -8.58 8.65 -5.83
CA ILE A 257 -7.53 9.45 -6.45
C ILE A 257 -6.35 9.66 -5.50
N THR A 258 -6.62 9.94 -4.22
CA THR A 258 -5.58 10.11 -3.18
C THR A 258 -4.80 8.82 -2.96
N VAL A 259 -5.49 7.68 -2.92
CA VAL A 259 -4.85 6.35 -2.79
C VAL A 259 -4.00 6.02 -4.02
N LEU A 260 -4.45 6.31 -5.23
CA LEU A 260 -3.66 6.17 -6.45
C LEU A 260 -2.42 7.07 -6.44
N SER A 261 -2.55 8.30 -5.96
CA SER A 261 -1.45 9.28 -5.85
C SER A 261 -0.50 8.98 -4.69
N SER A 262 -0.87 8.08 -3.77
CA SER A 262 -0.07 7.75 -2.57
C SER A 262 1.33 7.26 -2.89
N GLN A 263 1.53 6.62 -4.05
CA GLN A 263 2.84 6.18 -4.52
C GLN A 263 3.78 7.37 -4.80
N SER A 264 3.29 8.43 -5.41
CA SER A 264 4.08 9.63 -5.68
C SER A 264 4.49 10.33 -4.37
N ILE A 265 3.55 10.43 -3.42
CA ILE A 265 3.80 11.02 -2.10
C ILE A 265 4.83 10.17 -1.32
N ALA A 266 4.71 8.86 -1.35
CA ALA A 266 5.64 7.96 -0.68
C ALA A 266 7.05 8.01 -1.29
N LYS A 267 7.19 8.19 -2.61
CA LYS A 267 8.48 8.40 -3.28
C LYS A 267 9.15 9.70 -2.84
N MET A 268 8.38 10.77 -2.65
CA MET A 268 8.93 12.02 -2.09
C MET A 268 9.46 11.81 -0.66
N LEU A 269 8.78 11.04 0.18
CA LEU A 269 9.26 10.69 1.53
C LEU A 269 10.56 9.88 1.48
N ALA A 270 10.76 9.04 0.47
CA ALA A 270 11.99 8.28 0.26
C ALA A 270 13.12 9.13 -0.37
N GLY A 271 12.90 10.42 -0.61
CA GLY A 271 13.91 11.33 -1.16
C GLY A 271 14.14 11.15 -2.67
N ARG A 272 13.08 10.90 -3.41
CA ARG A 272 13.09 10.75 -4.88
C ARG A 272 12.34 11.88 -5.55
#